data_9ef29e198230de09f4cacb2eb081c73c
#
_entry.id   9ef29e198230de09f4cacb2eb081c73c
#
_cell.length_a   1.000
_cell.length_b   1.000
_cell.length_c   1.000
_cell.angle_alpha   90.00
_cell.angle_beta   90.00
_cell.angle_gamma   90.00
#
_symmetry.space_group_name_H-M   'P 1'
#
loop_
_entity.id
_entity.type
_entity.pdbx_description
1 polymer ?
#
loop_
_entity_poly.entity_id
_entity_poly.type
_entity_poly.pdbx_seq_one_letter_code
_entity_poly.pdbx_strand_id
1 'polypeptide(L)'
;MKILIKFPKSLWILAVCFISQVGFSQFTIPEKPDFQTSVYDYAKLLSDSEKQQLEEKLVRYSDSTTTQIVVVIVDNIKGEDIGILAPKWGQEWGIGQAKQDNGVLILLAKEERKIWIAPGYGVEDRLIAGITGEIVRNIIIPEFKAGSYYNGLDKGADAIFDVLRGKYKGSRKHDKGSGSLPLVIFLVLFVVVLIIISKNKGKGTGSGSGFGSSPSLLDIIILSSLGRSGGGGFGGGGSSGGGGGFGGGFGGGGFSGGGAGGSW
;
A
#
# COMPACT_ATOMS: atom_id res chain seq x y z
N MET A 1 43.65 44.59 14.61
CA MET A 1 43.21 44.62 13.19
C MET A 1 42.26 43.45 12.98
N LYS A 2 40.93 43.72 12.97
CA LYS A 2 39.90 42.66 12.76
C LYS A 2 39.67 42.52 11.27
N ILE A 3 40.13 41.42 10.69
CA ILE A 3 39.87 41.07 9.28
C ILE A 3 38.46 40.50 9.21
N LEU A 4 37.49 41.33 8.79
CA LEU A 4 36.11 40.91 8.45
C LEU A 4 36.17 40.28 7.06
N ILE A 5 36.22 38.95 7.01
CA ILE A 5 36.13 38.17 5.75
C ILE A 5 34.66 38.29 5.28
N LYS A 6 34.41 39.13 4.28
CA LYS A 6 33.12 39.19 3.60
C LYS A 6 33.00 37.96 2.66
N PHE A 7 32.32 36.93 3.11
CA PHE A 7 31.96 35.82 2.23
C PHE A 7 30.97 36.28 1.14
N PRO A 8 31.22 35.96 -0.14
CA PRO A 8 30.31 36.32 -1.21
C PRO A 8 28.97 35.60 -1.01
N LYS A 9 27.84 36.27 -1.29
CA LYS A 9 26.49 35.73 -1.13
C LYS A 9 26.28 34.40 -1.88
N SER A 10 27.04 34.17 -2.98
CA SER A 10 27.04 32.95 -3.74
C SER A 10 27.56 31.73 -2.93
N LEU A 11 28.48 31.94 -1.97
CA LEU A 11 28.99 30.88 -1.11
C LEU A 11 27.94 30.38 -0.12
N TRP A 12 27.04 31.25 0.33
CA TRP A 12 25.90 30.91 1.18
C TRP A 12 24.85 30.08 0.43
N ILE A 13 24.59 30.40 -0.86
CA ILE A 13 23.69 29.62 -1.71
C ILE A 13 24.26 28.22 -1.95
N LEU A 14 25.55 28.11 -2.19
CA LEU A 14 26.25 26.84 -2.39
C LEU A 14 26.25 26.00 -1.11
N ALA A 15 26.43 26.60 0.07
CA ALA A 15 26.35 25.93 1.36
C ALA A 15 24.94 25.42 1.66
N VAL A 16 23.88 26.19 1.33
CA VAL A 16 22.47 25.77 1.48
C VAL A 16 22.14 24.62 0.54
N CYS A 17 22.62 24.63 -0.71
CA CYS A 17 22.46 23.51 -1.65
C CYS A 17 23.20 22.24 -1.18
N PHE A 18 24.33 22.36 -0.48
CA PHE A 18 25.05 21.19 0.05
C PHE A 18 24.37 20.58 1.30
N ILE A 19 23.65 21.38 2.08
CA ILE A 19 22.92 20.90 3.27
C ILE A 19 21.62 20.15 2.87
N SER A 20 21.07 20.40 1.68
CA SER A 20 19.87 19.70 1.18
C SER A 20 20.12 18.25 0.72
N GLN A 21 21.35 17.76 0.71
CA GLN A 21 21.73 16.36 0.49
C GLN A 21 21.58 15.51 1.78
N VAL A 22 20.54 15.76 2.57
CA VAL A 22 20.17 14.82 3.64
C VAL A 22 19.66 13.56 2.92
N GLY A 23 20.56 12.60 2.74
CA GLY A 23 20.26 11.34 2.10
C GLY A 23 19.14 10.65 2.86
N PHE A 24 17.98 10.51 2.22
CA PHE A 24 16.98 9.57 2.69
C PHE A 24 17.65 8.20 2.70
N SER A 25 17.98 7.71 3.90
CA SER A 25 18.46 6.34 4.04
C SER A 25 17.32 5.40 3.62
N GLN A 26 17.42 4.84 2.43
CA GLN A 26 16.48 3.84 1.94
C GLN A 26 16.52 2.62 2.86
N PHE A 27 15.37 1.96 3.01
CA PHE A 27 15.32 0.70 3.73
C PHE A 27 16.03 -0.37 2.90
N THR A 28 17.02 -1.02 3.50
CA THR A 28 17.73 -2.12 2.83
C THR A 28 17.07 -3.42 3.25
N ILE A 29 16.51 -4.15 2.28
CA ILE A 29 15.96 -5.48 2.51
C ILE A 29 17.12 -6.38 2.98
N PRO A 30 16.97 -7.09 4.11
CA PRO A 30 17.99 -8.02 4.57
C PRO A 30 18.27 -9.11 3.53
N GLU A 31 19.50 -9.58 3.48
CA GLU A 31 19.83 -10.74 2.65
C GLU A 31 18.94 -11.94 3.02
N LYS A 32 18.59 -12.72 2.01
CA LYS A 32 17.80 -13.94 2.23
C LYS A 32 18.56 -14.89 3.15
N PRO A 33 17.98 -15.29 4.30
CA PRO A 33 18.65 -16.19 5.22
C PRO A 33 18.93 -17.57 4.61
N ASP A 34 20.03 -18.19 4.97
CA ASP A 34 20.37 -19.55 4.54
C ASP A 34 19.35 -20.56 5.03
N PHE A 35 18.91 -20.41 6.28
CA PHE A 35 17.82 -21.20 6.84
C PHE A 35 16.51 -20.43 6.69
N GLN A 36 15.61 -20.97 5.86
CA GLN A 36 14.36 -20.31 5.50
C GLN A 36 13.21 -20.82 6.34
N THR A 37 12.50 -19.89 6.97
CA THR A 37 11.32 -20.12 7.80
C THR A 37 10.11 -19.35 7.25
N SER A 38 8.94 -19.54 7.85
CA SER A 38 7.74 -18.80 7.47
C SER A 38 7.50 -17.55 8.32
N VAL A 39 8.26 -17.34 9.42
CA VAL A 39 8.08 -16.18 10.30
C VAL A 39 9.43 -15.54 10.65
N TYR A 40 9.62 -14.33 10.19
CA TYR A 40 10.79 -13.49 10.48
C TYR A 40 10.35 -12.30 11.33
N ASP A 41 10.62 -12.38 12.63
CA ASP A 41 10.30 -11.31 13.58
C ASP A 41 11.58 -10.59 14.00
N TYR A 42 11.95 -9.55 13.25
CA TYR A 42 13.10 -8.70 13.57
C TYR A 42 12.79 -7.69 14.67
N ALA A 43 11.50 -7.39 14.88
CA ALA A 43 11.03 -6.42 15.88
C ALA A 43 10.78 -7.04 17.26
N LYS A 44 10.96 -8.37 17.40
CA LYS A 44 10.64 -9.12 18.62
C LYS A 44 9.26 -8.78 19.16
N LEU A 45 8.29 -8.73 18.25
CA LEU A 45 6.91 -8.36 18.55
C LEU A 45 6.10 -9.52 19.11
N LEU A 46 6.45 -10.73 18.69
CA LEU A 46 5.85 -11.98 19.13
C LEU A 46 6.71 -12.63 20.21
N SER A 47 6.11 -13.32 21.16
CA SER A 47 6.82 -14.23 22.03
C SER A 47 7.33 -15.43 21.22
N ASP A 48 8.35 -16.13 21.75
CA ASP A 48 8.91 -17.31 21.09
C ASP A 48 7.85 -18.38 20.83
N SER A 49 6.92 -18.58 21.78
CA SER A 49 5.80 -19.50 21.64
C SER A 49 4.82 -19.10 20.53
N GLU A 50 4.46 -17.82 20.46
CA GLU A 50 3.56 -17.29 19.40
C GLU A 50 4.21 -17.40 18.03
N LYS A 51 5.49 -17.03 17.94
CA LYS A 51 6.26 -17.16 16.70
C LYS A 51 6.29 -18.61 16.22
N GLN A 52 6.60 -19.55 17.10
CA GLN A 52 6.65 -20.97 16.79
C GLN A 52 5.28 -21.51 16.32
N GLN A 53 4.20 -21.16 17.03
CA GLN A 53 2.85 -21.60 16.67
C GLN A 53 2.43 -21.07 15.30
N LEU A 54 2.71 -19.81 15.00
CA LEU A 54 2.41 -19.22 13.71
C LEU A 54 3.23 -19.89 12.61
N GLU A 55 4.51 -20.12 12.85
CA GLU A 55 5.40 -20.79 11.90
C GLU A 55 4.95 -22.22 11.60
N GLU A 56 4.67 -23.04 12.60
CA GLU A 56 4.15 -24.40 12.40
C GLU A 56 2.87 -24.42 11.57
N LYS A 57 1.97 -23.45 11.80
CA LYS A 57 0.74 -23.30 11.05
C LYS A 57 1.01 -22.99 9.57
N LEU A 58 1.88 -22.05 9.28
CA LEU A 58 2.22 -21.61 7.92
C LEU A 58 2.99 -22.70 7.16
N VAL A 59 3.94 -23.35 7.81
CA VAL A 59 4.70 -24.47 7.23
C VAL A 59 3.77 -25.64 6.89
N ARG A 60 2.88 -26.05 7.82
CA ARG A 60 1.90 -27.11 7.57
C ARG A 60 0.97 -26.79 6.40
N TYR A 61 0.60 -25.50 6.25
CA TYR A 61 -0.19 -25.07 5.10
C TYR A 61 0.62 -25.18 3.80
N SER A 62 1.86 -24.72 3.81
CA SER A 62 2.78 -24.85 2.67
C SER A 62 2.99 -26.29 2.24
N ASP A 63 3.23 -27.19 3.18
CA ASP A 63 3.43 -28.63 2.92
C ASP A 63 2.19 -29.28 2.25
N SER A 64 1.00 -28.81 2.61
CA SER A 64 -0.25 -29.36 2.10
C SER A 64 -0.71 -28.78 0.76
N THR A 65 -0.27 -27.55 0.41
CA THR A 65 -0.79 -26.81 -0.74
C THR A 65 0.29 -26.31 -1.70
N THR A 66 1.56 -26.46 -1.32
CA THR A 66 2.73 -25.88 -2.01
C THR A 66 2.81 -24.35 -1.99
N THR A 67 1.78 -23.67 -1.50
CA THR A 67 1.75 -22.21 -1.39
C THR A 67 2.55 -21.75 -0.19
N GLN A 68 3.56 -20.90 -0.42
CA GLN A 68 4.40 -20.37 0.65
C GLN A 68 3.85 -19.05 1.17
N ILE A 69 3.53 -18.99 2.46
CA ILE A 69 3.13 -17.75 3.13
C ILE A 69 4.21 -17.39 4.15
N VAL A 70 4.75 -16.20 4.01
CA VAL A 70 5.84 -15.70 4.85
C VAL A 70 5.39 -14.42 5.55
N VAL A 71 5.61 -14.36 6.86
CA VAL A 71 5.39 -13.18 7.68
C VAL A 71 6.73 -12.56 8.02
N VAL A 72 6.89 -11.29 7.70
CA VAL A 72 8.06 -10.48 8.07
C VAL A 72 7.60 -9.32 8.93
N ILE A 73 8.18 -9.20 10.11
CA ILE A 73 7.90 -8.14 11.07
C ILE A 73 9.18 -7.33 11.26
N VAL A 74 9.10 -6.03 10.99
CA VAL A 74 10.22 -5.08 11.16
C VAL A 74 9.84 -3.97 12.14
N ASP A 75 10.85 -3.38 12.78
CA ASP A 75 10.60 -2.21 13.64
C ASP A 75 10.09 -1.03 12.84
N ASN A 76 10.81 -0.66 11.76
CA ASN A 76 10.44 0.45 10.89
C ASN A 76 10.88 0.19 9.43
N ILE A 77 10.28 0.91 8.50
CA ILE A 77 10.58 0.88 7.07
C ILE A 77 11.20 2.19 6.56
N LYS A 78 11.69 3.04 7.49
CA LYS A 78 12.38 4.31 7.18
C LYS A 78 11.61 5.24 6.23
N GLY A 79 10.29 5.24 6.33
CA GLY A 79 9.42 6.08 5.50
C GLY A 79 9.15 5.55 4.10
N GLU A 80 9.64 4.37 3.73
CA GLU A 80 9.29 3.77 2.45
C GLU A 80 7.79 3.38 2.39
N ASP A 81 7.28 3.26 1.17
CA ASP A 81 5.92 2.77 0.95
C ASP A 81 5.88 1.25 1.12
N ILE A 82 5.12 0.79 2.11
CA ILE A 82 4.99 -0.64 2.43
C ILE A 82 4.40 -1.45 1.26
N GLY A 83 3.54 -0.82 0.44
CA GLY A 83 2.93 -1.46 -0.72
C GLY A 83 3.91 -1.68 -1.87
N ILE A 84 5.01 -0.92 -1.92
CA ILE A 84 6.11 -1.11 -2.85
C ILE A 84 7.16 -2.05 -2.25
N LEU A 85 7.47 -1.86 -0.97
CA LEU A 85 8.50 -2.63 -0.28
C LEU A 85 8.15 -4.12 -0.15
N ALA A 86 6.88 -4.44 0.18
CA ALA A 86 6.47 -5.82 0.39
C ALA A 86 6.60 -6.70 -0.87
N PRO A 87 6.07 -6.33 -2.04
CA PRO A 87 6.27 -7.11 -3.27
C PRO A 87 7.75 -7.22 -3.66
N LYS A 88 8.50 -6.12 -3.53
CA LYS A 88 9.95 -6.10 -3.79
C LYS A 88 10.68 -7.11 -2.89
N TRP A 89 10.36 -7.14 -1.59
CA TRP A 89 10.94 -8.09 -0.64
C TRP A 89 10.62 -9.54 -1.02
N GLY A 90 9.34 -9.82 -1.32
CA GLY A 90 8.92 -11.14 -1.78
C GLY A 90 9.66 -11.60 -3.02
N GLN A 91 9.87 -10.69 -3.98
CA GLN A 91 10.63 -10.93 -5.21
C GLN A 91 12.12 -11.17 -4.94
N GLU A 92 12.78 -10.34 -4.10
CA GLU A 92 14.21 -10.50 -3.80
C GLU A 92 14.50 -11.79 -3.05
N TRP A 93 13.63 -12.20 -2.15
CA TRP A 93 13.77 -13.47 -1.45
C TRP A 93 13.30 -14.67 -2.27
N GLY A 94 12.54 -14.45 -3.35
CA GLY A 94 12.01 -15.50 -4.21
C GLY A 94 11.00 -16.38 -3.48
N ILE A 95 10.10 -15.76 -2.69
CA ILE A 95 9.07 -16.48 -1.92
C ILE A 95 8.07 -17.13 -2.88
N GLY A 96 7.75 -18.40 -2.67
CA GLY A 96 6.92 -19.21 -3.57
C GLY A 96 7.76 -20.07 -4.52
N GLN A 97 7.10 -20.81 -5.36
CA GLN A 97 7.76 -21.68 -6.34
C GLN A 97 7.91 -20.97 -7.69
N ALA A 98 9.08 -21.06 -8.31
CA ALA A 98 9.41 -20.40 -9.58
C ALA A 98 8.45 -20.68 -10.74
N LYS A 99 7.77 -21.83 -10.76
CA LYS A 99 6.82 -22.18 -11.82
C LYS A 99 5.39 -21.78 -11.51
N GLN A 100 5.06 -21.67 -10.24
CA GLN A 100 3.71 -21.44 -9.75
C GLN A 100 3.51 -20.00 -9.24
N ASP A 101 4.58 -19.28 -8.92
CA ASP A 101 4.56 -17.93 -8.35
C ASP A 101 3.57 -17.80 -7.16
N ASN A 102 3.47 -18.90 -6.37
CA ASN A 102 2.45 -19.07 -5.34
C ASN A 102 2.92 -18.63 -3.95
N GLY A 103 3.72 -17.57 -3.91
CA GLY A 103 4.15 -16.93 -2.68
C GLY A 103 3.13 -15.91 -2.16
N VAL A 104 3.10 -15.72 -0.85
CA VAL A 104 2.40 -14.60 -0.20
C VAL A 104 3.31 -14.02 0.87
N LEU A 105 3.59 -12.72 0.81
CA LEU A 105 4.32 -12.03 1.85
C LEU A 105 3.38 -11.15 2.66
N ILE A 106 3.43 -11.29 3.98
CA ILE A 106 2.77 -10.38 4.94
C ILE A 106 3.88 -9.56 5.59
N LEU A 107 3.96 -8.28 5.27
CA LEU A 107 4.93 -7.35 5.85
C LEU A 107 4.24 -6.47 6.91
N LEU A 108 4.79 -6.46 8.12
CA LEU A 108 4.33 -5.64 9.24
C LEU A 108 5.44 -4.69 9.67
N ALA A 109 5.18 -3.39 9.62
CA ALA A 109 6.04 -2.32 10.12
C ALA A 109 5.46 -1.78 11.44
N LYS A 110 6.14 -2.08 12.56
CA LYS A 110 5.64 -1.86 13.91
C LYS A 110 5.50 -0.37 14.26
N GLU A 111 6.54 0.42 13.98
CA GLU A 111 6.55 1.86 14.34
C GLU A 111 5.57 2.66 13.49
N GLU A 112 5.48 2.36 12.18
CA GLU A 112 4.54 3.00 11.28
C GLU A 112 3.10 2.48 11.44
N ARG A 113 2.90 1.42 12.23
CA ARG A 113 1.61 0.74 12.39
C ARG A 113 0.98 0.39 11.05
N LYS A 114 1.75 -0.21 10.17
CA LYS A 114 1.32 -0.58 8.83
C LYS A 114 1.49 -2.08 8.62
N ILE A 115 0.55 -2.65 7.90
CA ILE A 115 0.63 -4.03 7.41
C ILE A 115 0.28 -4.06 5.93
N TRP A 116 0.92 -4.94 5.18
CA TRP A 116 0.65 -5.21 3.79
C TRP A 116 0.67 -6.70 3.49
N ILE A 117 -0.30 -7.16 2.70
CA ILE A 117 -0.32 -8.52 2.16
C ILE A 117 -0.03 -8.41 0.67
N ALA A 118 1.12 -8.94 0.25
CA ALA A 118 1.57 -8.98 -1.13
C ALA A 118 1.44 -10.42 -1.66
N PRO A 119 0.53 -10.70 -2.61
CA PRO A 119 0.45 -11.98 -3.29
C PRO A 119 1.47 -12.06 -4.43
N GLY A 120 1.98 -13.25 -4.70
CA GLY A 120 2.68 -13.59 -5.93
C GLY A 120 1.71 -13.76 -7.10
N TYR A 121 2.24 -13.76 -8.33
CA TYR A 121 1.44 -13.87 -9.56
C TYR A 121 0.49 -15.06 -9.59
N GLY A 122 0.90 -16.20 -9.06
CA GLY A 122 0.11 -17.43 -9.10
C GLY A 122 -1.06 -17.52 -8.11
N VAL A 123 -1.20 -16.53 -7.22
CA VAL A 123 -2.30 -16.47 -6.24
C VAL A 123 -3.06 -15.15 -6.28
N GLU A 124 -2.63 -14.20 -7.12
CA GLU A 124 -3.20 -12.86 -7.24
C GLU A 124 -4.66 -12.90 -7.75
N ASP A 125 -5.01 -13.88 -8.57
CA ASP A 125 -6.36 -14.10 -9.08
C ASP A 125 -7.38 -14.36 -7.96
N ARG A 126 -6.94 -14.94 -6.84
CA ARG A 126 -7.74 -15.22 -5.64
C ARG A 126 -7.54 -14.16 -4.55
N LEU A 127 -6.30 -13.78 -4.27
CA LEU A 127 -5.93 -12.74 -3.29
C LEU A 127 -5.92 -11.35 -3.94
N ILE A 128 -7.00 -10.99 -4.62
CA ILE A 128 -7.16 -9.66 -5.21
C ILE A 128 -7.13 -8.57 -4.13
N ALA A 129 -6.75 -7.35 -4.50
CA ALA A 129 -6.61 -6.22 -3.57
C ALA A 129 -7.88 -5.94 -2.74
N GLY A 130 -9.07 -6.18 -3.29
CA GLY A 130 -10.34 -6.05 -2.58
C GLY A 130 -10.47 -7.02 -1.41
N ILE A 131 -10.14 -8.29 -1.63
CA ILE A 131 -10.20 -9.36 -0.62
C ILE A 131 -9.08 -9.21 0.42
N THR A 132 -7.85 -8.98 -0.02
CA THR A 132 -6.73 -8.73 0.90
C THR A 132 -6.97 -7.51 1.78
N GLY A 133 -7.50 -6.43 1.20
CA GLY A 133 -7.89 -5.24 1.96
C GLY A 133 -9.01 -5.50 2.96
N GLU A 134 -9.95 -6.38 2.65
CA GLU A 134 -11.01 -6.79 3.58
C GLU A 134 -10.45 -7.59 4.75
N ILE A 135 -9.56 -8.57 4.49
CA ILE A 135 -8.86 -9.34 5.53
C ILE A 135 -8.10 -8.40 6.46
N VAL A 136 -7.33 -7.47 5.90
CA VAL A 136 -6.55 -6.52 6.70
C VAL A 136 -7.48 -5.67 7.58
N ARG A 137 -8.51 -5.05 7.01
CA ARG A 137 -9.37 -4.11 7.76
C ARG A 137 -10.33 -4.77 8.75
N ASN A 138 -10.87 -5.94 8.40
CA ASN A 138 -11.94 -6.55 9.18
C ASN A 138 -11.45 -7.65 10.13
N ILE A 139 -10.28 -8.24 9.89
CA ILE A 139 -9.76 -9.36 10.66
C ILE A 139 -8.48 -8.96 11.40
N ILE A 140 -7.46 -8.45 10.68
CA ILE A 140 -6.15 -8.21 11.27
C ILE A 140 -6.12 -6.95 12.14
N ILE A 141 -6.52 -5.81 11.57
CA ILE A 141 -6.44 -4.50 12.26
C ILE A 141 -7.24 -4.46 13.57
N PRO A 142 -8.46 -5.03 13.69
CA PRO A 142 -9.17 -5.05 14.95
C PRO A 142 -8.40 -5.74 16.09
N GLU A 143 -7.71 -6.84 15.80
CA GLU A 143 -6.87 -7.54 16.78
C GLU A 143 -5.65 -6.71 17.17
N PHE A 144 -5.00 -6.04 16.19
CA PHE A 144 -3.87 -5.16 16.45
C PHE A 144 -4.27 -3.97 17.34
N LYS A 145 -5.44 -3.39 17.09
CA LYS A 145 -6.02 -2.33 17.94
C LYS A 145 -6.34 -2.81 19.35
N ALA A 146 -6.68 -4.09 19.50
CA ALA A 146 -6.87 -4.74 20.81
C ALA A 146 -5.55 -5.13 21.50
N GLY A 147 -4.39 -4.88 20.84
CA GLY A 147 -3.05 -5.16 21.38
C GLY A 147 -2.55 -6.57 21.10
N SER A 148 -3.29 -7.40 20.35
CA SER A 148 -2.88 -8.77 20.04
C SER A 148 -2.38 -8.91 18.59
N TYR A 149 -1.07 -8.77 18.42
CA TYR A 149 -0.44 -8.94 17.10
C TYR A 149 -0.50 -10.39 16.63
N TYR A 150 -0.25 -11.32 17.53
CA TYR A 150 -0.34 -12.76 17.23
C TYR A 150 -1.73 -13.13 16.69
N ASN A 151 -2.80 -12.79 17.42
CA ASN A 151 -4.15 -13.15 16.98
C ASN A 151 -4.50 -12.53 15.63
N GLY A 152 -4.05 -11.31 15.36
CA GLY A 152 -4.28 -10.66 14.07
C GLY A 152 -3.58 -11.40 12.93
N LEU A 153 -2.33 -11.78 13.10
CA LEU A 153 -1.57 -12.55 12.11
C LEU A 153 -2.12 -13.97 11.94
N ASP A 154 -2.47 -14.63 13.03
CA ASP A 154 -3.00 -15.99 13.04
C ASP A 154 -4.36 -16.08 12.33
N LYS A 155 -5.32 -15.22 12.70
CA LYS A 155 -6.63 -15.13 12.03
C LYS A 155 -6.52 -14.63 10.60
N GLY A 156 -5.57 -13.72 10.32
CA GLY A 156 -5.27 -13.27 8.97
C GLY A 156 -4.78 -14.39 8.08
N ALA A 157 -3.89 -15.25 8.60
CA ALA A 157 -3.43 -16.44 7.90
C ALA A 157 -4.58 -17.41 7.58
N ASP A 158 -5.47 -17.68 8.55
CA ASP A 158 -6.66 -18.52 8.33
C ASP A 158 -7.55 -17.97 7.21
N ALA A 159 -7.79 -16.66 7.23
CA ALA A 159 -8.59 -16.00 6.19
C ALA A 159 -7.92 -16.13 4.79
N ILE A 160 -6.60 -15.97 4.71
CA ILE A 160 -5.85 -16.19 3.47
C ILE A 160 -5.99 -17.66 3.02
N PHE A 161 -5.88 -18.63 3.94
CA PHE A 161 -6.09 -20.03 3.62
C PHE A 161 -7.48 -20.31 3.05
N ASP A 162 -8.51 -19.70 3.63
CA ASP A 162 -9.89 -19.85 3.16
C ASP A 162 -10.10 -19.23 1.78
N VAL A 163 -9.49 -18.08 1.50
CA VAL A 163 -9.50 -17.46 0.17
C VAL A 163 -8.87 -18.41 -0.86
N LEU A 164 -7.68 -18.89 -0.56
CA LEU A 164 -6.92 -19.75 -1.47
C LEU A 164 -7.60 -21.10 -1.73
N ARG A 165 -8.40 -21.60 -0.76
CA ARG A 165 -9.25 -22.78 -0.88
C ARG A 165 -10.61 -22.52 -1.52
N GLY A 166 -10.93 -21.26 -1.86
CA GLY A 166 -12.24 -20.87 -2.39
C GLY A 166 -13.39 -20.93 -1.37
N LYS A 167 -13.10 -20.94 -0.07
CA LYS A 167 -14.08 -21.03 1.02
C LYS A 167 -14.40 -19.68 1.67
N TYR A 168 -13.62 -18.65 1.39
CA TYR A 168 -13.78 -17.34 2.00
C TYR A 168 -15.08 -16.68 1.56
N LYS A 169 -15.93 -16.33 2.52
CA LYS A 169 -17.14 -15.53 2.32
C LYS A 169 -16.89 -14.13 2.85
N GLY A 170 -16.46 -13.24 1.96
CA GLY A 170 -16.27 -11.84 2.29
C GLY A 170 -17.56 -11.21 2.83
N SER A 171 -17.46 -10.49 3.92
CA SER A 171 -18.56 -9.66 4.44
C SER A 171 -18.24 -8.20 4.14
N ARG A 172 -18.83 -7.64 3.08
CA ARG A 172 -18.81 -6.19 2.90
C ARG A 172 -19.58 -5.56 4.07
N LYS A 173 -18.86 -5.08 5.09
CA LYS A 173 -19.42 -4.05 5.96
C LYS A 173 -19.65 -2.85 5.05
N HIS A 174 -20.91 -2.63 4.65
CA HIS A 174 -21.32 -1.34 4.15
C HIS A 174 -21.06 -0.35 5.29
N ASP A 175 -19.94 0.35 5.23
CA ASP A 175 -19.88 1.63 5.89
C ASP A 175 -21.04 2.41 5.27
N LYS A 176 -22.09 2.58 6.05
CA LYS A 176 -23.08 3.61 5.79
C LYS A 176 -22.27 4.90 5.92
N GLY A 177 -21.62 5.25 4.81
CA GLY A 177 -20.89 6.49 4.69
C GLY A 177 -21.81 7.54 5.26
N SER A 178 -21.34 8.23 6.27
CA SER A 178 -22.01 9.38 6.87
C SER A 178 -22.45 10.27 5.71
N GLY A 179 -23.71 10.04 5.30
CA GLY A 179 -24.24 10.52 4.04
C GLY A 179 -24.12 12.03 3.94
N SER A 180 -24.31 12.50 2.82
CA SER A 180 -24.82 13.81 2.36
C SER A 180 -24.78 15.05 3.29
N LEU A 181 -24.56 14.95 4.60
CA LEU A 181 -24.45 16.10 5.51
C LEU A 181 -23.40 17.13 5.07
N PRO A 182 -22.16 16.76 4.75
CA PRO A 182 -21.19 17.74 4.26
C PRO A 182 -21.56 18.29 2.89
N LEU A 183 -22.19 17.50 2.03
CA LEU A 183 -22.63 17.95 0.70
C LEU A 183 -23.82 18.89 0.81
N VAL A 184 -24.77 18.62 1.71
CA VAL A 184 -25.90 19.52 1.98
C VAL A 184 -25.44 20.83 2.60
N ILE A 185 -24.50 20.79 3.57
CA ILE A 185 -23.92 22.00 4.16
C ILE A 185 -23.18 22.81 3.10
N PHE A 186 -22.39 22.18 2.23
CA PHE A 186 -21.70 22.84 1.12
C PHE A 186 -22.70 23.50 0.16
N LEU A 187 -23.79 22.81 -0.18
CA LEU A 187 -24.81 23.32 -1.08
C LEU A 187 -25.57 24.52 -0.48
N VAL A 188 -25.89 24.46 0.82
CA VAL A 188 -26.52 25.57 1.54
C VAL A 188 -25.58 26.78 1.59
N LEU A 189 -24.30 26.56 1.90
CA LEU A 189 -23.29 27.60 1.95
C LEU A 189 -23.06 28.25 0.58
N PHE A 190 -23.08 27.44 -0.49
CA PHE A 190 -22.98 27.91 -1.87
C PHE A 190 -24.19 28.79 -2.26
N VAL A 191 -25.42 28.38 -1.91
CA VAL A 191 -26.63 29.16 -2.14
C VAL A 191 -26.62 30.49 -1.36
N VAL A 192 -26.17 30.46 -0.10
CA VAL A 192 -26.03 31.68 0.72
C VAL A 192 -25.02 32.65 0.07
N VAL A 193 -23.88 32.16 -0.42
CA VAL A 193 -22.89 32.98 -1.14
C VAL A 193 -23.49 33.59 -2.40
N LEU A 194 -24.25 32.83 -3.20
CA LEU A 194 -24.94 33.33 -4.38
C LEU A 194 -25.96 34.44 -4.05
N ILE A 195 -26.71 34.29 -2.95
CA ILE A 195 -27.67 35.30 -2.48
C ILE A 195 -26.94 36.60 -2.07
N ILE A 196 -25.79 36.48 -1.37
CA ILE A 196 -24.98 37.64 -0.96
C ILE A 196 -24.44 38.35 -2.19
N ILE A 197 -23.90 37.63 -3.17
CA ILE A 197 -23.39 38.18 -4.44
C ILE A 197 -24.51 38.85 -5.25
N SER A 198 -25.71 38.23 -5.29
CA SER A 198 -26.89 38.76 -5.97
C SER A 198 -27.41 40.07 -5.33
N LYS A 199 -27.40 40.17 -3.99
CA LYS A 199 -27.80 41.38 -3.26
C LYS A 199 -26.84 42.56 -3.40
N ASN A 200 -25.56 42.27 -3.73
CA ASN A 200 -24.52 43.30 -3.90
C ASN A 200 -24.47 43.90 -5.32
N LYS A 201 -25.32 43.42 -6.24
CA LYS A 201 -25.50 43.99 -7.60
C LYS A 201 -26.58 45.11 -7.62
N GLY A 202 -26.51 46.00 -6.68
CA GLY A 202 -27.37 47.18 -6.62
C GLY A 202 -26.58 48.47 -6.77
N LYS A 203 -26.58 49.05 -7.99
CA LYS A 203 -26.17 50.34 -8.48
C LYS A 203 -24.87 50.42 -9.27
N GLY A 204 -25.04 50.51 -10.55
CA GLY A 204 -23.98 50.92 -11.49
C GLY A 204 -24.50 50.87 -12.91
N THR A 205 -25.13 51.95 -13.36
CA THR A 205 -25.53 52.26 -14.73
C THR A 205 -24.31 52.22 -15.67
N GLY A 206 -24.48 51.58 -16.87
CA GLY A 206 -23.45 51.72 -17.92
C GLY A 206 -23.63 50.73 -19.08
N SER A 207 -24.27 51.21 -20.10
CA SER A 207 -24.37 50.72 -21.48
C SER A 207 -23.03 50.21 -22.06
N GLY A 208 -23.07 49.14 -22.88
CA GLY A 208 -21.97 48.77 -23.76
C GLY A 208 -22.08 47.38 -24.32
N SER A 209 -22.59 47.26 -25.54
CA SER A 209 -22.61 46.07 -26.37
C SER A 209 -21.19 45.55 -26.66
N GLY A 210 -20.99 44.24 -26.62
CA GLY A 210 -19.74 43.60 -27.06
C GLY A 210 -19.89 42.09 -27.10
N PHE A 211 -20.12 41.55 -28.27
CA PHE A 211 -20.09 40.14 -28.60
C PHE A 211 -18.69 39.57 -28.32
N GLY A 212 -18.61 38.58 -27.43
CA GLY A 212 -17.37 37.85 -27.16
C GLY A 212 -17.70 36.60 -26.39
N SER A 213 -17.92 35.50 -27.07
CA SER A 213 -18.19 34.18 -26.47
C SER A 213 -16.91 33.65 -25.80
N SER A 214 -16.84 33.79 -24.50
CA SER A 214 -15.93 33.02 -23.67
C SER A 214 -16.59 31.70 -23.29
N PRO A 215 -15.91 30.55 -23.42
CA PRO A 215 -16.49 29.25 -23.08
C PRO A 215 -16.87 29.22 -21.61
N SER A 216 -18.09 28.76 -21.33
CA SER A 216 -18.62 28.59 -19.98
C SER A 216 -17.82 27.50 -19.25
N LEU A 217 -17.60 27.69 -17.94
CA LEU A 217 -16.96 26.68 -17.11
C LEU A 217 -17.63 25.29 -17.21
N LEU A 218 -18.89 25.22 -17.60
CA LEU A 218 -19.61 23.98 -17.85
C LEU A 218 -19.13 23.28 -19.13
N ASP A 219 -18.72 24.03 -20.17
CA ASP A 219 -18.19 23.43 -21.39
C ASP A 219 -16.82 22.80 -21.18
N ILE A 220 -16.01 23.35 -20.26
CA ILE A 220 -14.70 22.80 -19.90
C ILE A 220 -14.84 21.49 -19.10
N ILE A 221 -15.85 21.38 -18.24
CA ILE A 221 -16.09 20.18 -17.44
C ILE A 221 -16.61 19.02 -18.31
N ILE A 222 -17.43 19.29 -19.32
CA ILE A 222 -17.96 18.26 -20.22
C ILE A 222 -16.89 17.75 -21.16
N LEU A 223 -15.95 18.62 -21.62
CA LEU A 223 -14.88 18.22 -22.53
C LEU A 223 -13.76 17.40 -21.86
N SER A 224 -13.56 17.56 -20.54
CA SER A 224 -12.53 16.84 -19.80
C SER A 224 -12.92 15.39 -19.47
N SER A 225 -14.20 15.02 -19.60
CA SER A 225 -14.68 13.67 -19.28
C SER A 225 -14.68 12.71 -20.48
N LEU A 226 -14.50 13.21 -21.71
CA LEU A 226 -14.56 12.38 -22.94
C LEU A 226 -13.19 11.85 -23.43
N GLY A 227 -12.08 12.12 -22.72
CA GLY A 227 -10.74 11.84 -23.20
C GLY A 227 -9.97 10.76 -22.44
N ARG A 228 -10.60 9.66 -21.96
CA ARG A 228 -9.82 8.59 -21.34
C ARG A 228 -10.34 7.20 -21.70
N SER A 229 -10.04 6.84 -22.95
CA SER A 229 -10.15 5.46 -23.43
C SER A 229 -8.87 5.11 -24.20
N GLY A 230 -8.27 3.97 -23.86
CA GLY A 230 -7.14 3.37 -24.59
C GLY A 230 -5.89 3.35 -23.72
N GLY A 231 -5.38 2.24 -23.23
CA GLY A 231 -4.91 1.12 -24.00
C GLY A 231 -3.41 1.10 -23.91
N GLY A 232 -2.79 0.02 -23.44
CA GLY A 232 -1.35 -0.17 -23.55
C GLY A 232 -0.84 -1.19 -22.56
N GLY A 233 -0.83 -2.45 -22.99
CA GLY A 233 -0.13 -3.54 -22.36
C GLY A 233 1.37 -3.42 -22.61
N PHE A 234 2.15 -3.95 -21.67
CA PHE A 234 3.52 -4.39 -21.93
C PHE A 234 3.68 -5.79 -21.32
N GLY A 235 3.89 -6.74 -22.19
CA GLY A 235 4.33 -8.06 -21.88
C GLY A 235 5.85 -8.15 -21.93
N GLY A 236 6.38 -9.28 -21.48
CA GLY A 236 7.70 -9.75 -21.79
C GLY A 236 8.44 -10.23 -20.58
N GLY A 237 8.57 -11.48 -20.43
CA GLY A 237 9.59 -12.46 -20.76
C GLY A 237 10.37 -12.74 -19.50
N GLY A 238 10.37 -13.88 -18.97
CA GLY A 238 10.76 -15.22 -19.26
C GLY A 238 12.18 -15.47 -18.85
N SER A 239 12.44 -16.37 -17.88
CA SER A 239 13.42 -17.46 -18.01
C SER A 239 13.47 -18.32 -16.74
N SER A 240 13.45 -19.47 -16.98
CA SER A 240 13.61 -20.85 -16.59
C SER A 240 14.76 -21.13 -15.60
N GLY A 241 14.52 -22.09 -14.71
CA GLY A 241 15.53 -22.84 -14.02
C GLY A 241 14.97 -23.67 -12.87
N GLY A 242 14.87 -24.96 -13.06
CA GLY A 242 14.18 -25.87 -12.20
C GLY A 242 15.01 -26.41 -11.05
N GLY A 243 14.35 -27.14 -10.20
CA GLY A 243 14.92 -28.02 -9.21
C GLY A 243 14.03 -28.14 -7.99
N GLY A 244 13.26 -29.24 -7.91
CA GLY A 244 12.36 -29.51 -6.80
C GLY A 244 13.08 -29.94 -5.53
N GLY A 245 12.44 -29.76 -4.43
CA GLY A 245 12.79 -30.34 -3.15
C GLY A 245 12.25 -29.50 -2.02
N PHE A 246 11.09 -29.87 -1.44
CA PHE A 246 10.63 -29.25 -0.22
C PHE A 246 11.49 -29.68 0.95
N GLY A 247 12.22 -28.78 1.46
CA GLY A 247 12.90 -28.71 2.71
C GLY A 247 13.15 -27.25 3.00
N GLY A 248 12.08 -26.45 3.23
CA GLY A 248 12.15 -25.10 3.77
C GLY A 248 12.72 -24.00 2.90
N GLY A 249 13.00 -24.20 1.61
CA GLY A 249 13.59 -23.18 0.74
C GLY A 249 12.58 -22.40 -0.07
N PHE A 250 12.83 -21.10 -0.29
CA PHE A 250 12.07 -20.28 -1.23
C PHE A 250 12.44 -20.65 -2.66
N GLY A 251 11.44 -20.90 -3.47
CA GLY A 251 11.57 -21.49 -4.79
C GLY A 251 11.79 -20.50 -5.94
N GLY A 252 11.86 -19.19 -5.67
CA GLY A 252 12.05 -18.16 -6.70
C GLY A 252 10.77 -17.67 -7.35
N GLY A 253 9.66 -17.63 -6.62
CA GLY A 253 8.39 -17.08 -7.09
C GLY A 253 8.44 -15.58 -7.33
N GLY A 254 7.64 -15.09 -8.29
CA GLY A 254 7.52 -13.69 -8.66
C GLY A 254 6.32 -12.99 -8.03
N PHE A 255 6.42 -11.65 -7.87
CA PHE A 255 5.39 -10.79 -7.28
C PHE A 255 5.00 -9.67 -8.23
N SER A 256 3.71 -9.35 -8.32
CA SER A 256 3.14 -8.37 -9.25
C SER A 256 3.09 -6.93 -8.71
N GLY A 257 3.29 -6.74 -7.42
CA GLY A 257 2.97 -5.47 -6.76
C GLY A 257 1.50 -5.30 -6.41
N GLY A 258 0.69 -6.33 -6.62
CA GLY A 258 -0.69 -6.39 -6.14
C GLY A 258 -0.78 -6.51 -4.62
N GLY A 259 -2.02 -6.67 -4.13
CA GLY A 259 -2.28 -6.80 -2.70
C GLY A 259 -2.92 -5.57 -2.07
N ALA A 260 -3.01 -5.55 -0.76
CA ALA A 260 -3.54 -4.43 -0.01
C ALA A 260 -3.02 -4.43 1.44
N GLY A 261 -3.09 -3.27 2.05
CA GLY A 261 -2.67 -3.07 3.43
C GLY A 261 -3.59 -2.13 4.19
N GLY A 262 -3.14 -1.76 5.37
CA GLY A 262 -3.80 -0.81 6.23
C GLY A 262 -2.93 -0.39 7.40
N SER A 263 -3.47 0.53 8.20
CA SER A 263 -2.83 1.06 9.41
C SER A 263 -3.80 1.01 10.59
N TRP A 264 -3.26 0.97 11.80
CA TRP A 264 -4.06 0.91 13.05
C TRP A 264 -3.61 1.93 14.08
#